data_64178a992ab608269aed7b44924a3f6d
#
_entry.id   64178a992ab608269aed7b44924a3f6d
#
_cell.length_a   1.000
_cell.length_b   1.000
_cell.length_c   1.000
_cell.angle_alpha   90.00
_cell.angle_beta   90.00
_cell.angle_gamma   90.00
#
_symmetry.space_group_name_H-M   'P 1'
#
loop_
_entity.id
_entity.type
_entity.pdbx_description
1 polymer ?
#
loop_
_entity_poly.entity_id
_entity_poly.type
_entity_poly.pdbx_seq_one_letter_code
_entity_poly.pdbx_strand_id
1 'polypeptide(L)'
;MSVKTKEFIHKVNSHLNGNVIVLGGWSKHYNGYIEHYDKHWIDISITPESVDLVCELGFKLNINGGHSWGGHIINQFTVMCGVKPNRYFLDVFVSNKLEGYKEINNLKILTPQANIKWHQEAYDMLQYEWLSEKIANLKNLYNI
;
A
#
# COMPACT_ATOMS: atom_id res chain seq x y z
N MET A 1 13.88 -13.03 8.06
CA MET A 1 14.35 -11.76 7.48
C MET A 1 13.63 -11.46 6.19
N SER A 2 13.26 -10.23 6.02
CA SER A 2 12.44 -9.78 4.90
C SER A 2 13.25 -9.33 3.67
N VAL A 3 14.51 -9.78 3.52
CA VAL A 3 15.33 -9.41 2.36
C VAL A 3 14.64 -9.80 1.06
N LYS A 4 14.09 -11.01 0.99
CA LYS A 4 13.36 -11.48 -0.20
C LYS A 4 12.12 -10.65 -0.47
N THR A 5 11.41 -10.23 0.56
CA THR A 5 10.22 -9.39 0.38
C THR A 5 10.62 -8.00 -0.12
N LYS A 6 11.70 -7.43 0.40
CA LYS A 6 12.22 -6.14 -0.10
C LYS A 6 12.65 -6.24 -1.56
N GLU A 7 13.30 -7.33 -1.93
CA GLU A 7 13.66 -7.58 -3.32
C GLU A 7 12.42 -7.66 -4.21
N PHE A 8 11.36 -8.31 -3.72
CA PHE A 8 10.10 -8.39 -4.45
C PHE A 8 9.47 -7.00 -4.60
N ILE A 9 9.49 -6.17 -3.55
CA ILE A 9 8.98 -4.78 -3.63
C ILE A 9 9.72 -3.99 -4.70
N HIS A 10 11.05 -4.10 -4.75
CA HIS A 10 11.85 -3.45 -5.80
C HIS A 10 11.53 -4.00 -7.19
N LYS A 11 11.27 -5.29 -7.31
CA LYS A 11 10.86 -5.90 -8.56
C LYS A 11 9.51 -5.34 -9.03
N VAL A 12 8.56 -5.20 -8.14
CA VAL A 12 7.26 -4.58 -8.44
C VAL A 12 7.47 -3.14 -8.91
N ASN A 13 8.29 -2.38 -8.20
CA ASN A 13 8.60 -1.00 -8.57
C ASN A 13 9.20 -0.91 -9.98
N SER A 14 10.15 -1.77 -10.31
CA SER A 14 10.75 -1.81 -11.65
C SER A 14 9.74 -2.19 -12.72
N HIS A 15 8.92 -3.19 -12.45
CA HIS A 15 7.89 -3.65 -13.38
C HIS A 15 6.87 -2.55 -13.70
N LEU A 16 6.58 -1.70 -12.73
CA LEU A 16 5.64 -0.59 -12.86
C LEU A 16 6.33 0.73 -13.24
N ASN A 17 7.59 0.67 -13.64
CA ASN A 17 8.38 1.85 -14.05
C ASN A 17 8.43 2.95 -12.98
N GLY A 18 8.43 2.56 -11.71
CA GLY A 18 8.44 3.50 -10.60
C GLY A 18 7.08 4.12 -10.28
N ASN A 19 6.02 3.78 -11.01
CA ASN A 19 4.70 4.37 -10.85
C ASN A 19 3.86 3.61 -9.81
N VAL A 20 4.38 3.51 -8.61
CA VAL A 20 3.75 2.80 -7.50
C VAL A 20 4.16 3.42 -6.17
N ILE A 21 3.21 3.53 -5.25
CA ILE A 21 3.48 3.97 -3.88
C ILE A 21 3.32 2.78 -2.96
N VAL A 22 4.29 2.55 -2.08
CA VAL A 22 4.22 1.52 -1.04
C VAL A 22 3.43 2.09 0.14
N LEU A 23 2.40 1.36 0.56
CA LEU A 23 1.46 1.74 1.61
C LEU A 23 1.61 0.84 2.84
N GLY A 24 0.70 0.99 3.78
CA GLY A 24 0.48 0.06 4.89
C GLY A 24 1.70 -0.17 5.77
N GLY A 25 1.82 -1.39 6.28
CA GLY A 25 2.90 -1.76 7.19
C GLY A 25 4.29 -1.57 6.61
N TRP A 26 4.47 -1.84 5.31
CA TRP A 26 5.75 -1.64 4.65
C TRP A 26 6.13 -0.16 4.60
N SER A 27 5.15 0.76 4.42
CA SER A 27 5.45 2.19 4.48
C SER A 27 5.91 2.62 5.88
N LYS A 28 5.30 2.06 6.92
CA LYS A 28 5.73 2.31 8.30
C LYS A 28 7.16 1.82 8.54
N HIS A 29 7.48 0.65 8.01
CA HIS A 29 8.83 0.09 8.12
C HIS A 29 9.85 0.96 7.40
N TYR A 30 9.59 1.34 6.15
CA TYR A 30 10.51 2.21 5.39
C TYR A 30 10.65 3.60 6.00
N ASN A 31 9.63 4.10 6.68
CA ASN A 31 9.71 5.37 7.42
C ASN A 31 10.42 5.23 8.79
N GLY A 32 10.83 4.02 9.18
CA GLY A 32 11.59 3.79 10.40
C GLY A 32 10.75 3.57 11.65
N TYR A 33 9.44 3.43 11.54
CA TYR A 33 8.56 3.25 12.71
C TYR A 33 8.39 1.80 13.13
N ILE A 34 8.74 0.85 12.28
CA ILE A 34 8.75 -0.58 12.58
C ILE A 34 10.12 -1.11 12.18
N GLU A 35 10.87 -1.63 13.13
CA GLU A 35 12.24 -2.07 12.88
C GLU A 35 12.30 -3.39 12.12
N HIS A 36 11.55 -4.39 12.57
CA HIS A 36 11.53 -5.72 11.96
C HIS A 36 10.17 -5.99 11.35
N TYR A 37 10.14 -6.17 10.03
CA TYR A 37 8.90 -6.38 9.31
C TYR A 37 9.14 -7.33 8.14
N ASP A 38 8.35 -8.41 8.05
CA ASP A 38 8.53 -9.44 7.04
C ASP A 38 7.20 -9.95 6.45
N LYS A 39 6.16 -9.15 6.51
CA LYS A 39 4.86 -9.55 5.98
C LYS A 39 4.90 -9.69 4.47
N HIS A 40 4.27 -10.76 3.96
CA HIS A 40 4.16 -11.04 2.53
C HIS A 40 2.92 -10.40 1.88
N TRP A 41 2.16 -9.61 2.64
CA TRP A 41 1.07 -8.77 2.13
C TRP A 41 1.60 -7.35 2.01
N ILE A 42 1.55 -6.82 0.81
CA ILE A 42 2.11 -5.51 0.49
C ILE A 42 0.99 -4.65 -0.10
N ASP A 43 0.67 -3.55 0.58
CA ASP A 43 -0.31 -2.60 0.08
C ASP A 43 0.39 -1.60 -0.83
N ILE A 44 -0.16 -1.40 -2.01
CA ILE A 44 0.40 -0.45 -2.99
C ILE A 44 -0.71 0.41 -3.59
N SER A 45 -0.33 1.60 -4.05
CA SER A 45 -1.21 2.47 -4.83
C SER A 45 -0.64 2.67 -6.22
N ILE A 46 -1.50 2.56 -7.21
CA ILE A 46 -1.17 2.76 -8.63
C ILE A 46 -2.24 3.63 -9.29
N THR A 47 -1.96 4.10 -10.50
CA THR A 47 -2.95 4.76 -11.35
C THR A 47 -3.56 3.77 -12.32
N PRO A 48 -4.70 4.11 -12.98
CA PRO A 48 -5.37 3.19 -13.90
C PRO A 48 -4.47 2.66 -15.01
N GLU A 49 -3.51 3.45 -15.48
CA GLU A 49 -2.60 3.05 -16.55
C GLU A 49 -1.74 1.86 -16.18
N SER A 50 -1.51 1.62 -14.90
CA SER A 50 -0.65 0.53 -14.41
C SER A 50 -1.40 -0.75 -14.06
N VAL A 51 -2.73 -0.77 -14.17
CA VAL A 51 -3.54 -1.94 -13.78
C VAL A 51 -3.12 -3.20 -14.54
N ASP A 52 -3.00 -3.11 -15.87
CA ASP A 52 -2.60 -4.27 -16.66
C ASP A 52 -1.20 -4.75 -16.31
N LEU A 53 -0.28 -3.84 -16.08
CA LEU A 53 1.10 -4.18 -15.71
C LEU A 53 1.17 -4.91 -14.36
N VAL A 54 0.43 -4.44 -13.37
CA VAL A 54 0.45 -5.10 -12.05
C VAL A 54 -0.18 -6.49 -12.12
N CYS A 55 -1.21 -6.66 -12.96
CA CYS A 55 -1.85 -7.96 -13.14
C CYS A 55 -0.93 -8.99 -13.82
N GLU A 56 0.09 -8.55 -14.54
CA GLU A 56 1.10 -9.44 -15.12
C GLU A 56 1.96 -10.13 -14.06
N LEU A 57 1.99 -9.63 -12.83
CA LEU A 57 2.82 -10.17 -11.76
C LEU A 57 2.26 -11.44 -11.12
N GLY A 58 1.00 -11.76 -11.36
CA GLY A 58 0.38 -12.92 -10.73
C GLY A 58 -1.08 -13.08 -11.11
N PHE A 59 -1.84 -13.68 -10.21
CA PHE A 59 -3.27 -13.91 -10.39
C PHE A 59 -4.08 -12.82 -9.69
N LYS A 60 -4.90 -12.12 -10.46
CA LYS A 60 -5.86 -11.17 -9.89
C LYS A 60 -6.95 -11.94 -9.16
N LEU A 61 -7.11 -11.63 -7.88
CA LEU A 61 -8.16 -12.20 -7.05
C LEU A 61 -9.30 -11.19 -6.92
N ASN A 62 -10.53 -11.64 -7.20
CA ASN A 62 -11.73 -10.80 -7.02
C ASN A 62 -12.16 -10.83 -5.56
N ILE A 63 -11.24 -10.48 -4.67
CA ILE A 63 -11.57 -10.29 -3.27
C ILE A 63 -12.10 -8.88 -3.14
N ASN A 64 -13.41 -8.76 -2.89
CA ASN A 64 -13.99 -7.48 -2.53
C ASN A 64 -13.49 -7.15 -1.13
N GLY A 65 -12.34 -6.51 -1.05
CA GLY A 65 -11.83 -5.93 0.18
C GLY A 65 -12.73 -4.81 0.69
N GLY A 66 -13.75 -4.52 -0.04
CA GLY A 66 -14.97 -3.87 0.37
C GLY A 66 -14.89 -2.40 0.69
N HIS A 67 -13.75 -1.80 0.88
CA HIS A 67 -13.71 -0.42 1.35
C HIS A 67 -12.70 0.37 0.56
N SER A 68 -13.20 1.28 -0.28
CA SER A 68 -12.37 2.31 -0.86
C SER A 68 -11.82 3.18 0.27
N TRP A 69 -10.51 3.35 0.27
CA TRP A 69 -9.82 4.19 1.21
C TRP A 69 -9.83 5.63 0.70
N GLY A 70 -10.71 6.45 1.24
CA GLY A 70 -10.79 7.84 0.86
C GLY A 70 -11.43 8.07 -0.51
N GLY A 71 -11.75 9.31 -0.80
CA GLY A 71 -12.46 9.69 -2.03
C GLY A 71 -11.61 9.59 -3.30
N HIS A 72 -10.31 9.44 -3.18
CA HIS A 72 -9.40 9.35 -4.33
C HIS A 72 -9.15 7.89 -4.79
N ILE A 73 -9.56 6.90 -4.02
CA ILE A 73 -9.41 5.49 -4.40
C ILE A 73 -10.63 5.08 -5.23
N ILE A 74 -10.40 4.71 -6.48
CA ILE A 74 -11.46 4.40 -7.42
C ILE A 74 -11.66 2.90 -7.63
N ASN A 75 -10.69 2.07 -7.22
CA ASN A 75 -10.79 0.62 -7.31
C ASN A 75 -9.79 -0.03 -6.34
N GLN A 76 -10.07 -1.27 -5.97
CA GLN A 76 -9.20 -2.08 -5.13
C GLN A 76 -9.29 -3.54 -5.56
N PHE A 77 -8.15 -4.22 -5.62
CA PHE A 77 -8.10 -5.65 -5.89
C PHE A 77 -6.79 -6.22 -5.32
N THR A 78 -6.70 -7.56 -5.31
CA THR A 78 -5.50 -8.25 -4.82
C THR A 78 -4.87 -9.05 -5.95
N VAL A 79 -3.54 -9.07 -6.02
CA VAL A 79 -2.78 -9.90 -6.94
C VAL A 79 -1.94 -10.87 -6.13
N MET A 80 -2.12 -12.17 -6.36
CA MET A 80 -1.33 -13.22 -5.74
C MET A 80 -0.14 -13.54 -6.63
N CYS A 81 1.08 -13.36 -6.10
CA CYS A 81 2.32 -13.50 -6.84
C CYS A 81 3.16 -14.65 -6.31
N GLY A 82 3.66 -15.48 -7.21
CA GLY A 82 4.57 -16.57 -6.85
C GLY A 82 3.88 -17.75 -6.20
N VAL A 83 4.69 -18.68 -5.73
CA VAL A 83 4.24 -19.91 -5.06
C VAL A 83 4.97 -20.08 -3.73
N LYS A 84 4.34 -20.76 -2.78
CA LYS A 84 4.97 -21.02 -1.48
C LYS A 84 6.36 -21.67 -1.66
N PRO A 85 7.36 -21.29 -0.84
CA PRO A 85 7.29 -20.36 0.30
C PRO A 85 7.42 -18.87 -0.07
N ASN A 86 7.62 -18.54 -1.35
CA ASN A 86 7.86 -17.19 -1.82
C ASN A 86 6.61 -16.56 -2.45
N ARG A 87 5.45 -16.82 -1.84
CA ARG A 87 4.19 -16.23 -2.28
C ARG A 87 3.99 -14.87 -1.62
N TYR A 88 3.63 -13.88 -2.44
CA TYR A 88 3.34 -12.52 -2.00
C TYR A 88 1.95 -12.12 -2.46
N PHE A 89 1.31 -11.26 -1.69
CA PHE A 89 0.02 -10.67 -2.05
C PHE A 89 0.17 -9.17 -2.15
N LEU A 90 -0.25 -8.64 -3.29
CA LEU A 90 -0.32 -7.20 -3.49
C LEU A 90 -1.77 -6.75 -3.32
N ASP A 91 -2.05 -5.95 -2.31
CA ASP A 91 -3.33 -5.24 -2.20
C ASP A 91 -3.17 -3.94 -2.96
N VAL A 92 -3.90 -3.82 -4.06
CA VAL A 92 -3.74 -2.75 -5.02
C VAL A 92 -4.87 -1.74 -4.87
N PHE A 93 -4.51 -0.50 -4.56
CA PHE A 93 -5.42 0.62 -4.43
C PHE A 93 -5.20 1.54 -5.63
N VAL A 94 -6.19 1.62 -6.51
CA VAL A 94 -6.11 2.43 -7.72
C VAL A 94 -6.60 3.83 -7.42
N SER A 95 -5.80 4.84 -7.76
CA SER A 95 -6.16 6.24 -7.60
C SER A 95 -5.91 7.00 -8.90
N ASN A 96 -6.50 8.19 -9.04
CA ASN A 96 -6.35 8.98 -10.27
C ASN A 96 -4.93 9.50 -10.47
N LYS A 97 -4.20 9.74 -9.39
CA LYS A 97 -2.81 10.20 -9.45
C LYS A 97 -2.04 9.70 -8.24
N LEU A 98 -0.72 9.64 -8.40
CA LEU A 98 0.18 9.28 -7.30
C LEU A 98 0.56 10.54 -6.54
N GLU A 99 0.22 10.58 -5.25
CA GLU A 99 0.57 11.71 -4.37
C GLU A 99 0.73 11.24 -2.92
N GLY A 100 1.31 12.08 -2.08
CA GLY A 100 1.47 11.80 -0.66
C GLY A 100 2.64 10.88 -0.35
N TYR A 101 3.66 10.87 -1.18
CA TYR A 101 4.82 10.02 -1.01
C TYR A 101 6.11 10.83 -0.90
N LYS A 102 7.13 10.17 -0.40
CA LYS A 102 8.53 10.62 -0.51
C LYS A 102 9.36 9.44 -1.03
N GLU A 103 10.55 9.72 -1.54
CA GLU A 103 11.43 8.67 -2.03
C GLU A 103 12.36 8.18 -0.93
N ILE A 104 12.36 6.86 -0.72
CA ILE A 104 13.27 6.17 0.19
C ILE A 104 13.79 4.95 -0.57
N ASN A 105 15.11 4.81 -0.68
CA ASN A 105 15.75 3.69 -1.39
C ASN A 105 15.21 3.51 -2.82
N ASN A 106 14.99 4.61 -3.52
CA ASN A 106 14.44 4.65 -4.88
C ASN A 106 12.99 4.12 -5.00
N LEU A 107 12.27 4.04 -3.90
CA LEU A 107 10.86 3.67 -3.85
C LEU A 107 10.03 4.88 -3.43
N LYS A 108 8.82 4.98 -3.96
CA LYS A 108 7.84 5.96 -3.49
C LYS A 108 7.14 5.37 -2.27
N ILE A 109 7.31 5.99 -1.13
CA ILE A 109 6.79 5.51 0.15
C ILE A 109 5.77 6.51 0.69
N LEU A 110 4.58 6.03 1.03
CA LEU A 110 3.54 6.89 1.62
C LEU A 110 4.08 7.57 2.87
N THR A 111 3.90 8.89 2.97
CA THR A 111 4.34 9.62 4.15
C THR A 111 3.40 9.40 5.33
N PRO A 112 3.89 9.57 6.58
CA PRO A 112 3.00 9.50 7.75
C PRO A 112 1.81 10.45 7.66
N GLN A 113 2.02 11.68 7.21
CA GLN A 113 0.97 12.68 7.07
C GLN A 113 -0.09 12.25 6.05
N ALA A 114 0.35 11.73 4.91
CA ALA A 114 -0.56 11.24 3.88
C ALA A 114 -1.35 10.01 4.36
N ASN A 115 -0.70 9.12 5.12
CA ASN A 115 -1.37 7.96 5.69
C ASN A 115 -2.53 8.37 6.60
N ILE A 116 -2.31 9.35 7.46
CA ILE A 116 -3.35 9.88 8.33
C ILE A 116 -4.45 10.55 7.51
N LYS A 117 -4.07 11.36 6.53
CA LYS A 117 -5.02 12.05 5.65
C LYS A 117 -5.93 11.07 4.92
N TRP A 118 -5.37 9.99 4.35
CA TRP A 118 -6.15 8.99 3.63
C TRP A 118 -7.16 8.29 4.54
N HIS A 119 -6.75 7.95 5.77
CA HIS A 119 -7.67 7.37 6.74
C HIS A 119 -8.76 8.36 7.17
N GLN A 120 -8.40 9.64 7.31
CA GLN A 120 -9.37 10.68 7.65
C GLN A 120 -10.41 10.85 6.52
N GLU A 121 -9.97 10.84 5.27
CA GLU A 121 -10.88 10.89 4.12
C GLU A 121 -11.84 9.70 4.13
N ALA A 122 -11.33 8.51 4.40
CA ALA A 122 -12.16 7.31 4.50
C ALA A 122 -13.15 7.41 5.65
N TYR A 123 -12.73 7.93 6.80
CA TYR A 123 -13.62 8.13 7.94
C TYR A 123 -14.73 9.14 7.61
N ASP A 124 -14.37 10.23 6.97
CA ASP A 124 -15.34 11.27 6.61
C ASP A 124 -16.43 10.73 5.67
N MET A 125 -16.06 9.79 4.81
CA MET A 125 -17.00 9.15 3.87
C MET A 125 -17.84 8.05 4.50
N LEU A 126 -17.21 7.19 5.30
CA LEU A 126 -17.80 5.92 5.74
C LEU A 126 -18.30 5.96 7.18
N GLN A 127 -17.74 6.85 8.01
CA GLN A 127 -18.09 7.01 9.43
C GLN A 127 -17.92 5.74 10.27
N TYR A 128 -17.03 4.81 9.85
CA TYR A 128 -16.74 3.62 10.61
C TYR A 128 -15.86 3.95 11.83
N GLU A 129 -16.30 3.54 13.00
CA GLU A 129 -15.59 3.83 14.25
C GLU A 129 -14.16 3.30 14.25
N TRP A 130 -13.93 2.13 13.66
CA TRP A 130 -12.58 1.55 13.60
C TRP A 130 -11.61 2.44 12.83
N LEU A 131 -12.08 3.24 11.88
CA LEU A 131 -11.25 4.22 11.17
C LEU A 131 -10.81 5.35 12.12
N SER A 132 -11.71 5.83 12.97
CA SER A 132 -11.38 6.83 13.98
C SER A 132 -10.29 6.32 14.94
N GLU A 133 -10.43 5.07 15.39
CA GLU A 133 -9.44 4.43 16.25
C GLU A 133 -8.10 4.26 15.52
N LYS A 134 -8.15 3.86 14.25
CA LYS A 134 -6.95 3.72 13.42
C LYS A 134 -6.21 5.05 13.27
N ILE A 135 -6.92 6.14 13.05
CA ILE A 135 -6.35 7.49 12.94
C ILE A 135 -5.64 7.86 14.23
N ALA A 136 -6.30 7.65 15.38
CA ALA A 136 -5.71 7.93 16.68
C ALA A 136 -4.42 7.13 16.89
N ASN A 137 -4.43 5.84 16.53
CA ASN A 137 -3.26 4.97 16.63
C ASN A 137 -2.12 5.42 15.73
N LEU A 138 -2.43 5.86 14.50
CA LEU A 138 -1.43 6.38 13.57
C LEU A 138 -0.81 7.67 14.07
N LYS A 139 -1.63 8.58 14.58
CA LYS A 139 -1.12 9.84 15.16
C LYS A 139 -0.17 9.55 16.32
N ASN A 140 -0.52 8.59 17.17
CA ASN A 140 0.32 8.19 18.28
C ASN A 140 1.63 7.56 17.77
N LEU A 141 1.56 6.64 16.82
CA LEU A 141 2.73 5.99 16.23
C LEU A 141 3.70 6.98 15.62
N TYR A 142 3.17 7.93 14.85
CA TYR A 142 3.97 8.93 14.14
C TYR A 142 4.31 10.16 14.98
N ASN A 143 3.78 10.24 16.18
CA ASN A 143 4.00 11.34 17.09
C ASN A 143 3.52 12.69 16.51
N ILE A 144 2.35 12.67 15.94
CA ILE A 144 1.71 13.84 15.30
C ILE A 144 0.50 14.31 16.12
#